data_f8d71353a3c57065fd7cf1176e3391f2
#
_entry.id   f8d71353a3c57065fd7cf1176e3391f2
#
_cell.length_a   1.000
_cell.length_b   1.000
_cell.length_c   1.000
_cell.angle_alpha   90.00
_cell.angle_beta   90.00
_cell.angle_gamma   90.00
#
_symmetry.space_group_name_H-M   'P 1'
#
loop_
_entity.id
_entity.type
_entity.pdbx_description
1 polymer ?
#
loop_
_entity_poly.entity_id
_entity_poly.type
_entity_poly.pdbx_seq_one_letter_code
_entity_poly.pdbx_strand_id
1 'polypeptide(L)'
;MQKLNRRELLRLGITATAAELAGLALHGCGGGSTGTPSGPPTPTPTAACSKLTDIEHVVILIQENRSFDHYFGSYRGVRGFSDPSMAYRQPNPANTSSPPIGTLLPFHLDTATTNAACTHDITHDWVSQHQSWNNGAMDGFVTSRMAANANDAVLTMGYYNRADIPYYYALADAFTICDNYFCSVIGPTDPNRLYSMAASIDPDGKNGGPVLQTIVTNRSAFSGKLTYTTMPEQLEARGISWRVYSSPDVMILGGILSDNVLSYFKNYQDPASPLHQHAFGPVFPTDFVAD
;
A
#
# COMPACT_ATOMS: atom_id res chain seq x y z
N MET A 1 -8.79 31.82 -7.06
CA MET A 1 -8.11 30.59 -6.69
C MET A 1 -8.43 29.54 -7.73
N GLN A 2 -7.46 29.13 -8.49
CA GLN A 2 -7.64 28.13 -9.54
C GLN A 2 -7.70 26.76 -8.83
N LYS A 3 -8.80 26.01 -9.02
CA LYS A 3 -8.91 24.65 -8.49
C LYS A 3 -7.96 23.78 -9.31
N LEU A 4 -6.92 23.25 -8.68
CA LEU A 4 -6.06 22.26 -9.30
C LEU A 4 -6.92 21.03 -9.65
N ASN A 5 -6.84 20.57 -10.86
CA ASN A 5 -7.49 19.34 -11.26
C ASN A 5 -6.66 18.14 -10.80
N ARG A 6 -7.26 16.94 -10.76
CA ARG A 6 -6.58 15.72 -10.27
C ARG A 6 -5.30 15.39 -11.02
N ARG A 7 -5.19 15.71 -12.32
CA ARG A 7 -3.97 15.52 -13.12
C ARG A 7 -2.83 16.44 -12.66
N GLU A 8 -3.15 17.66 -12.28
CA GLU A 8 -2.17 18.62 -11.76
C GLU A 8 -1.65 18.19 -10.39
N LEU A 9 -2.52 17.65 -9.53
CA LEU A 9 -2.12 17.12 -8.22
C LEU A 9 -1.17 15.91 -8.35
N LEU A 10 -1.46 14.98 -9.25
CA LEU A 10 -0.60 13.82 -9.51
C LEU A 10 0.74 14.21 -10.15
N ARG A 11 0.74 15.17 -11.07
CA ARG A 11 1.98 15.71 -11.66
C ARG A 11 2.86 16.40 -10.62
N LEU A 12 2.27 17.15 -9.69
CA LEU A 12 2.99 17.77 -8.58
C LEU A 12 3.61 16.71 -7.65
N GLY A 13 2.90 15.61 -7.39
CA GLY A 13 3.43 14.51 -6.57
C GLY A 13 4.61 13.77 -7.21
N ILE A 14 4.71 13.76 -8.53
CA ILE A 14 5.79 13.07 -9.27
C ILE A 14 7.01 13.99 -9.47
N THR A 15 6.84 15.32 -9.50
CA THR A 15 7.91 16.27 -9.84
C THR A 15 8.35 17.18 -8.70
N ALA A 16 7.62 17.26 -7.59
CA ALA A 16 7.93 18.18 -6.51
C ALA A 16 9.09 17.65 -5.65
N THR A 17 10.21 18.30 -5.70
CA THR A 17 11.20 18.23 -4.63
C THR A 17 10.67 19.02 -3.42
N ALA A 18 11.00 18.56 -2.21
CA ALA A 18 10.48 19.08 -0.93
C ALA A 18 10.57 20.62 -0.73
N ALA A 19 11.31 21.30 -1.57
CA ALA A 19 11.53 22.76 -1.48
C ALA A 19 10.38 23.61 -2.06
N GLU A 20 9.57 23.08 -2.98
CA GLU A 20 8.49 23.84 -3.63
C GLU A 20 7.17 23.83 -2.88
N LEU A 21 6.99 22.89 -1.93
CA LEU A 21 5.77 22.75 -1.13
C LEU A 21 5.69 23.74 0.07
N ALA A 22 6.78 24.39 0.43
CA ALA A 22 6.82 25.32 1.56
C ALA A 22 6.08 26.66 1.33
N GLY A 23 5.61 26.92 0.11
CA GLY A 23 4.94 28.18 -0.26
C GLY A 23 3.40 28.14 -0.29
N LEU A 24 2.79 26.97 -0.17
CA LEU A 24 1.33 26.83 -0.20
C LEU A 24 0.78 26.78 1.23
N ALA A 25 0.55 27.96 1.82
CA ALA A 25 -0.21 28.09 3.06
C ALA A 25 -1.65 27.65 2.83
N LEU A 26 -1.99 26.45 3.25
CA LEU A 26 -3.37 25.99 3.37
C LEU A 26 -4.03 26.74 4.54
N HIS A 27 -4.85 27.72 4.24
CA HIS A 27 -5.70 28.37 5.24
C HIS A 27 -6.82 27.39 5.62
N GLY A 28 -6.59 26.67 6.70
CA GLY A 28 -7.64 25.92 7.39
C GLY A 28 -8.60 26.88 8.08
N CYS A 29 -9.90 26.65 7.96
CA CYS A 29 -10.95 27.34 8.70
C CYS A 29 -10.78 27.12 10.20
N GLY A 30 -10.28 28.14 10.91
CA GLY A 30 -10.27 28.24 12.37
C GLY A 30 -10.70 29.63 12.79
N GLY A 31 -11.80 29.70 13.55
CA GLY A 31 -12.56 30.88 13.80
C GLY A 31 -11.94 31.95 14.70
N GLY A 32 -12.53 33.11 14.60
CA GLY A 32 -12.55 34.16 15.62
C GLY A 32 -11.88 35.47 15.23
N SER A 33 -12.62 36.36 14.60
CA SER A 33 -12.40 37.80 14.69
C SER A 33 -13.70 38.55 14.48
N THR A 34 -14.00 39.41 15.40
CA THR A 34 -15.13 40.33 15.44
C THR A 34 -14.98 41.41 14.35
N GLY A 35 -15.70 41.28 13.28
CA GLY A 35 -15.84 42.31 12.25
C GLY A 35 -17.27 42.30 11.73
N THR A 36 -17.92 43.42 11.75
CA THR A 36 -19.30 43.65 11.32
C THR A 36 -19.50 43.26 9.85
N PRO A 37 -20.45 42.40 9.51
CA PRO A 37 -20.69 42.05 8.11
C PRO A 37 -21.67 43.05 7.49
N SER A 38 -21.24 43.79 6.51
CA SER A 38 -22.12 44.55 5.63
C SER A 38 -22.14 43.86 4.23
N GLY A 39 -23.14 43.02 4.03
CA GLY A 39 -23.45 42.39 2.73
C GLY A 39 -24.42 41.21 2.93
N PRO A 40 -25.36 40.99 1.97
CA PRO A 40 -26.22 39.82 2.04
C PRO A 40 -25.36 38.52 1.97
N PRO A 41 -25.72 37.49 2.71
CA PRO A 41 -24.96 36.25 2.68
C PRO A 41 -24.94 35.63 1.30
N THR A 42 -23.78 35.47 0.73
CA THR A 42 -23.62 34.65 -0.49
C THR A 42 -24.12 33.25 -0.17
N PRO A 43 -25.06 32.68 -0.92
CA PRO A 43 -25.56 31.36 -0.64
C PRO A 43 -24.38 30.39 -0.65
N THR A 44 -24.14 29.76 0.49
CA THR A 44 -23.20 28.63 0.60
C THR A 44 -23.70 27.57 -0.41
N PRO A 45 -22.90 27.14 -1.38
CA PRO A 45 -23.34 26.08 -2.27
C PRO A 45 -23.69 24.88 -1.40
N THR A 46 -24.96 24.52 -1.37
CA THR A 46 -25.45 23.27 -0.77
C THR A 46 -24.68 22.18 -1.49
N ALA A 47 -23.82 21.47 -0.80
CA ALA A 47 -23.10 20.34 -1.37
C ALA A 47 -24.18 19.36 -1.86
N ALA A 48 -24.35 19.28 -3.17
CA ALA A 48 -25.22 18.28 -3.75
C ALA A 48 -24.73 16.92 -3.29
N CYS A 49 -25.61 16.11 -2.71
CA CYS A 49 -25.26 14.76 -2.29
C CYS A 49 -24.76 14.01 -3.54
N SER A 50 -23.46 13.75 -3.61
CA SER A 50 -22.87 12.96 -4.67
C SER A 50 -23.40 11.52 -4.59
N LYS A 51 -23.69 10.93 -5.74
CA LYS A 51 -24.12 9.53 -5.87
C LYS A 51 -22.92 8.70 -6.33
N LEU A 52 -22.95 7.39 -6.10
CA LEU A 52 -21.93 6.49 -6.65
C LEU A 52 -21.86 6.54 -8.18
N THR A 53 -22.98 6.89 -8.83
CA THR A 53 -23.04 7.07 -10.29
C THR A 53 -22.27 8.30 -10.80
N ASP A 54 -21.84 9.18 -9.91
CA ASP A 54 -21.02 10.36 -10.28
C ASP A 54 -19.53 10.01 -10.38
N ILE A 55 -19.16 8.77 -10.02
CA ILE A 55 -17.79 8.24 -10.13
C ILE A 55 -17.60 7.73 -11.55
N GLU A 56 -16.77 8.42 -12.31
CA GLU A 56 -16.44 8.03 -13.69
C GLU A 56 -15.21 7.11 -13.76
N HIS A 57 -14.25 7.27 -12.83
CA HIS A 57 -12.99 6.52 -12.81
C HIS A 57 -12.67 6.06 -11.40
N VAL A 58 -12.20 4.81 -11.30
CA VAL A 58 -11.64 4.24 -10.07
C VAL A 58 -10.18 3.92 -10.35
N VAL A 59 -9.27 4.56 -9.61
CA VAL A 59 -7.83 4.30 -9.67
C VAL A 59 -7.39 3.63 -8.38
N ILE A 60 -6.79 2.45 -8.50
CA ILE A 60 -6.26 1.69 -7.37
C ILE A 60 -4.74 1.68 -7.49
N LEU A 61 -4.05 2.40 -6.61
CA LEU A 61 -2.60 2.39 -6.49
C LEU A 61 -2.22 1.46 -5.34
N ILE A 62 -1.52 0.37 -5.66
CA ILE A 62 -1.03 -0.58 -4.66
C ILE A 62 0.46 -0.35 -4.47
N GLN A 63 0.82 0.16 -3.29
CA GLN A 63 2.20 0.27 -2.82
C GLN A 63 2.42 -0.77 -1.73
N GLU A 64 3.61 -1.35 -1.68
CA GLU A 64 3.84 -2.44 -0.75
C GLU A 64 5.10 -2.30 0.10
N ASN A 65 5.20 -3.28 0.98
CA ASN A 65 6.19 -3.53 2.01
C ASN A 65 6.22 -2.44 3.09
N ARG A 66 5.07 -1.78 3.36
CA ARG A 66 4.92 -0.84 4.47
C ARG A 66 3.59 -1.08 5.19
N SER A 67 3.65 -1.33 6.51
CA SER A 67 2.46 -1.46 7.32
C SER A 67 1.79 -0.10 7.55
N PHE A 68 0.53 -0.12 7.95
CA PHE A 68 -0.19 1.09 8.36
C PHE A 68 0.56 1.83 9.48
N ASP A 69 0.96 1.12 10.53
CA ASP A 69 1.63 1.72 11.69
C ASP A 69 3.01 2.28 11.37
N HIS A 70 3.72 1.70 10.39
CA HIS A 70 5.00 2.21 9.92
C HIS A 70 4.87 3.63 9.35
N TYR A 71 3.75 3.93 8.68
CA TYR A 71 3.47 5.25 8.10
C TYR A 71 2.61 6.13 9.01
N PHE A 72 1.56 5.57 9.58
CA PHE A 72 0.51 6.33 10.24
C PHE A 72 0.27 5.94 11.71
N GLY A 73 1.11 5.07 12.30
CA GLY A 73 0.97 4.66 13.70
C GLY A 73 1.02 5.82 14.68
N SER A 74 1.73 6.91 14.34
CA SER A 74 1.78 8.15 15.12
C SER A 74 0.77 9.23 14.68
N TYR A 75 -0.07 8.95 13.66
CA TYR A 75 -1.08 9.90 13.19
C TYR A 75 -2.20 10.05 14.22
N ARG A 76 -2.61 11.28 14.49
CA ARG A 76 -3.60 11.56 15.53
C ARG A 76 -4.99 11.08 15.12
N GLY A 77 -5.65 10.36 16.01
CA GLY A 77 -7.05 9.97 15.87
C GLY A 77 -7.29 8.67 15.12
N VAL A 78 -6.22 8.00 14.66
CA VAL A 78 -6.31 6.66 14.07
C VAL A 78 -6.11 5.58 15.12
N ARG A 79 -6.44 4.36 14.77
CA ARG A 79 -6.06 3.16 15.50
C ARG A 79 -4.59 2.85 15.25
N GLY A 80 -3.71 3.55 15.95
CA GLY A 80 -2.26 3.46 15.88
C GLY A 80 -1.64 3.28 17.26
N PHE A 81 -0.49 3.87 17.54
CA PHE A 81 0.26 3.67 18.80
C PHE A 81 -0.46 4.13 20.06
N SER A 82 -1.55 4.88 19.96
CA SER A 82 -2.44 5.19 21.06
C SER A 82 -3.42 4.04 21.41
N ASP A 83 -3.56 3.03 20.56
CA ASP A 83 -4.31 1.81 20.85
C ASP A 83 -3.52 0.97 21.87
N PRO A 84 -4.13 0.44 22.93
CA PRO A 84 -3.45 -0.34 23.97
C PRO A 84 -3.06 -1.76 23.51
N SER A 85 -2.95 -2.01 22.22
CA SER A 85 -2.62 -3.31 21.65
C SER A 85 -1.26 -3.83 22.13
N MET A 86 -1.21 -5.13 22.46
CA MET A 86 0.04 -5.82 22.81
C MET A 86 1.02 -5.94 21.64
N ALA A 87 0.56 -5.80 20.39
CA ALA A 87 1.41 -5.84 19.20
C ALA A 87 2.52 -4.79 19.19
N TYR A 88 2.36 -3.70 19.94
CA TYR A 88 3.40 -2.69 20.10
C TYR A 88 4.47 -3.02 21.14
N ARG A 89 4.41 -4.19 21.76
CA ARG A 89 5.35 -4.66 22.79
C ARG A 89 5.98 -5.95 22.34
N GLN A 90 7.08 -5.86 21.61
CA GLN A 90 7.79 -7.03 21.10
C GLN A 90 8.92 -7.45 22.04
N PRO A 91 9.27 -8.75 22.09
CA PRO A 91 10.46 -9.20 22.80
C PRO A 91 11.70 -8.43 22.32
N ASN A 92 12.53 -7.97 23.26
CA ASN A 92 13.74 -7.21 22.92
C ASN A 92 14.85 -8.18 22.45
N PRO A 93 15.30 -8.11 21.19
CA PRO A 93 16.28 -9.02 20.64
C PRO A 93 17.70 -8.82 21.19
N ALA A 94 17.99 -7.66 21.78
CA ALA A 94 19.26 -7.41 22.44
C ALA A 94 19.43 -8.23 23.72
N ASN A 95 18.35 -8.84 24.23
CA ASN A 95 18.38 -9.70 25.39
C ASN A 95 18.45 -11.18 24.97
N THR A 96 19.57 -11.82 25.22
CA THR A 96 19.83 -13.21 24.84
C THR A 96 19.29 -14.25 25.85
N SER A 97 18.60 -13.82 26.91
CA SER A 97 17.97 -14.75 27.84
C SER A 97 16.78 -15.49 27.22
N SER A 98 16.47 -16.70 27.69
CA SER A 98 15.32 -17.46 27.21
C SER A 98 14.38 -17.74 28.39
N PRO A 99 13.17 -17.14 28.41
CA PRO A 99 12.61 -16.21 27.44
C PRO A 99 13.32 -14.85 27.45
N PRO A 100 13.22 -14.07 26.34
CA PRO A 100 13.80 -12.73 26.28
C PRO A 100 13.22 -11.83 27.39
N ILE A 101 14.09 -11.15 28.15
CA ILE A 101 13.69 -10.19 29.17
C ILE A 101 13.72 -8.80 28.55
N GLY A 102 12.63 -8.05 28.72
CA GLY A 102 12.50 -6.69 28.20
C GLY A 102 11.65 -6.58 26.94
N THR A 103 11.30 -5.38 26.62
CA THR A 103 10.36 -5.04 25.55
C THR A 103 10.99 -4.05 24.60
N LEU A 104 10.89 -4.33 23.31
CA LEU A 104 11.12 -3.35 22.25
C LEU A 104 9.78 -2.68 21.90
N LEU A 105 9.75 -1.36 22.01
CA LEU A 105 8.61 -0.53 21.61
C LEU A 105 8.85 0.04 20.21
N PRO A 106 7.80 0.54 19.52
CA PRO A 106 7.97 1.31 18.30
C PRO A 106 8.93 2.49 18.51
N PHE A 107 9.80 2.72 17.53
CA PHE A 107 10.78 3.81 17.58
C PHE A 107 10.79 4.61 16.28
N HIS A 108 11.09 5.90 16.41
CA HIS A 108 11.10 6.82 15.28
C HIS A 108 12.30 6.59 14.36
N LEU A 109 12.03 6.47 13.07
CA LEU A 109 13.02 6.43 12.00
C LEU A 109 13.21 7.87 11.48
N ASP A 110 14.14 8.60 12.10
CA ASP A 110 14.39 10.01 11.78
C ASP A 110 15.18 10.11 10.46
N THR A 111 14.50 10.55 9.40
CA THR A 111 15.09 10.69 8.08
C THR A 111 15.95 11.95 7.93
N ALA A 112 15.83 12.92 8.84
CA ALA A 112 16.62 14.16 8.80
C ALA A 112 18.03 13.98 9.37
N THR A 113 18.18 13.08 10.35
CA THR A 113 19.46 12.89 11.07
C THR A 113 20.10 11.53 10.82
N THR A 114 19.39 10.60 10.17
CA THR A 114 19.87 9.24 9.90
C THR A 114 19.59 8.84 8.45
N ASN A 115 20.12 7.68 8.03
CA ASN A 115 19.80 7.09 6.73
C ASN A 115 18.51 6.25 6.76
N ALA A 116 17.53 6.59 7.60
CA ALA A 116 16.33 5.82 7.84
C ALA A 116 15.39 5.75 6.61
N ALA A 117 15.54 6.63 5.63
CA ALA A 117 14.83 6.53 4.35
C ALA A 117 15.23 5.30 3.53
N CYS A 118 16.42 4.74 3.77
CA CYS A 118 17.00 3.61 3.04
C CYS A 118 17.08 2.38 3.95
N THR A 119 15.94 1.91 4.46
CA THR A 119 15.88 0.67 5.23
C THR A 119 16.07 -0.55 4.32
N HIS A 120 16.70 -1.60 4.85
CA HIS A 120 16.77 -2.88 4.15
C HIS A 120 15.38 -3.50 3.98
N ASP A 121 15.27 -4.38 3.01
CA ASP A 121 14.07 -5.20 2.83
C ASP A 121 13.96 -6.23 3.95
N ILE A 122 12.86 -6.18 4.68
CA ILE A 122 12.61 -7.07 5.82
C ILE A 122 11.88 -8.31 5.30
N THR A 123 12.34 -9.50 5.69
CA THR A 123 11.70 -10.78 5.35
C THR A 123 10.18 -10.71 5.62
N HIS A 124 9.40 -10.95 4.59
CA HIS A 124 7.92 -10.87 4.61
C HIS A 124 7.26 -12.06 3.90
N ASP A 125 7.93 -13.21 3.88
CA ASP A 125 7.38 -14.46 3.35
C ASP A 125 6.23 -15.02 4.22
N TRP A 126 5.55 -16.03 3.70
CA TRP A 126 4.41 -16.67 4.35
C TRP A 126 4.72 -17.15 5.77
N VAL A 127 5.86 -17.82 5.95
CA VAL A 127 6.22 -18.41 7.24
C VAL A 127 6.52 -17.34 8.27
N SER A 128 7.35 -16.35 7.92
CA SER A 128 7.73 -15.28 8.84
C SER A 128 6.53 -14.42 9.26
N GLN A 129 5.56 -14.21 8.36
CA GLN A 129 4.35 -13.48 8.71
C GLN A 129 3.42 -14.25 9.64
N HIS A 130 3.26 -15.56 9.43
CA HIS A 130 2.51 -16.42 10.37
C HIS A 130 3.18 -16.52 11.73
N GLN A 131 4.52 -16.56 11.77
CA GLN A 131 5.29 -16.49 13.01
C GLN A 131 5.10 -15.12 13.71
N SER A 132 4.97 -14.03 12.95
CA SER A 132 4.68 -12.72 13.53
C SER A 132 3.30 -12.69 14.20
N TRP A 133 2.31 -13.26 13.54
CA TRP A 133 0.95 -13.39 14.05
C TRP A 133 0.88 -14.28 15.32
N ASN A 134 1.72 -15.33 15.39
CA ASN A 134 1.87 -16.24 16.53
C ASN A 134 0.51 -16.65 17.14
N ASN A 135 -0.38 -17.25 16.35
CA ASN A 135 -1.71 -17.68 16.75
C ASN A 135 -2.57 -16.57 17.42
N GLY A 136 -2.40 -15.32 17.01
CA GLY A 136 -3.13 -14.17 17.52
C GLY A 136 -2.45 -13.41 18.66
N ALA A 137 -1.31 -13.89 19.17
CA ALA A 137 -0.54 -13.18 20.21
C ALA A 137 0.10 -11.89 19.68
N MET A 138 0.36 -11.79 18.38
CA MET A 138 0.95 -10.62 17.71
C MET A 138 2.30 -10.17 18.30
N ASP A 139 3.08 -11.10 18.83
CA ASP A 139 4.34 -10.83 19.55
C ASP A 139 5.58 -11.38 18.84
N GLY A 140 5.43 -11.88 17.61
CA GLY A 140 6.49 -12.49 16.84
C GLY A 140 7.12 -11.59 15.76
N PHE A 141 6.81 -10.29 15.68
CA PHE A 141 7.27 -9.43 14.58
C PHE A 141 8.79 -9.30 14.52
N VAL A 142 9.45 -9.15 15.64
CA VAL A 142 10.92 -9.05 15.71
C VAL A 142 11.54 -10.43 15.66
N THR A 143 11.08 -11.36 16.50
CA THR A 143 11.69 -12.68 16.66
C THR A 143 11.65 -13.53 15.40
N SER A 144 10.59 -13.43 14.60
CA SER A 144 10.48 -14.17 13.33
C SER A 144 11.51 -13.73 12.26
N ARG A 145 12.14 -12.59 12.41
CA ARG A 145 13.12 -12.04 11.45
C ARG A 145 14.57 -12.15 11.95
N MET A 146 14.75 -12.48 13.22
CA MET A 146 16.08 -12.61 13.81
C MET A 146 16.98 -13.60 13.08
N ALA A 147 16.41 -14.72 12.60
CA ALA A 147 17.17 -15.74 11.88
C ALA A 147 17.68 -15.27 10.50
N ALA A 148 16.94 -14.36 9.85
CA ALA A 148 17.34 -13.82 8.58
C ALA A 148 18.40 -12.71 8.73
N ASN A 149 18.12 -11.72 9.57
CA ASN A 149 19.07 -10.67 9.93
C ASN A 149 18.66 -10.01 11.26
N ALA A 150 19.47 -10.21 12.30
CA ALA A 150 19.17 -9.67 13.63
C ALA A 150 19.15 -8.14 13.67
N ASN A 151 19.99 -7.45 12.88
CA ASN A 151 20.03 -5.99 12.84
C ASN A 151 18.80 -5.40 12.16
N ASP A 152 18.28 -6.08 11.13
CA ASP A 152 17.11 -5.63 10.40
C ASP A 152 15.81 -6.02 11.08
N ALA A 153 15.82 -7.07 11.91
CA ALA A 153 14.64 -7.52 12.63
C ALA A 153 14.01 -6.43 13.50
N VAL A 154 14.81 -5.57 14.12
CA VAL A 154 14.33 -4.44 14.93
C VAL A 154 13.60 -3.40 14.11
N LEU A 155 13.91 -3.26 12.82
CA LEU A 155 13.29 -2.28 11.92
C LEU A 155 11.79 -2.55 11.71
N THR A 156 11.30 -3.75 12.03
CA THR A 156 9.86 -4.05 12.05
C THR A 156 9.08 -3.16 13.01
N MET A 157 9.76 -2.57 14.01
CA MET A 157 9.18 -1.66 15.00
C MET A 157 9.47 -0.18 14.70
N GLY A 158 10.15 0.09 13.59
CA GLY A 158 10.44 1.46 13.16
C GLY A 158 9.23 2.13 12.54
N TYR A 159 9.04 3.42 12.75
CA TYR A 159 7.97 4.20 12.12
C TYR A 159 8.44 5.57 11.67
N TYR A 160 7.75 6.10 10.65
CA TYR A 160 7.86 7.49 10.21
C TYR A 160 6.79 8.37 10.84
N ASN A 161 7.08 9.65 10.93
CA ASN A 161 6.12 10.66 11.34
C ASN A 161 5.89 11.69 10.21
N ARG A 162 5.14 12.75 10.51
CA ARG A 162 4.82 13.81 9.55
C ARG A 162 6.05 14.51 8.95
N ALA A 163 7.13 14.64 9.69
CA ALA A 163 8.33 15.30 9.20
C ALA A 163 9.08 14.45 8.17
N ASP A 164 9.01 13.12 8.31
CA ASP A 164 9.70 12.18 7.43
C ASP A 164 8.95 11.97 6.11
N ILE A 165 7.61 11.89 6.15
CA ILE A 165 6.75 11.61 4.99
C ILE A 165 5.63 12.64 4.85
N PRO A 166 5.93 13.93 4.69
CA PRO A 166 4.95 15.03 4.75
C PRO A 166 3.87 14.91 3.67
N TYR A 167 4.19 14.37 2.49
CA TYR A 167 3.23 14.17 1.42
C TYR A 167 2.11 13.18 1.79
N TYR A 168 2.47 12.03 2.39
CA TYR A 168 1.47 11.05 2.85
C TYR A 168 0.57 11.61 3.94
N TYR A 169 1.13 12.38 4.85
CA TYR A 169 0.36 13.04 5.90
C TYR A 169 -0.56 14.13 5.34
N ALA A 170 -0.14 14.87 4.32
CA ALA A 170 -1.00 15.84 3.64
C ALA A 170 -2.18 15.16 2.91
N LEU A 171 -1.95 13.98 2.31
CA LEU A 171 -3.04 13.17 1.74
C LEU A 171 -4.00 12.68 2.83
N ALA A 172 -3.49 12.20 3.95
CA ALA A 172 -4.31 11.74 5.07
C ALA A 172 -5.14 12.87 5.70
N ASP A 173 -4.59 14.10 5.76
CA ASP A 173 -5.31 15.28 6.25
C ASP A 173 -6.43 15.72 5.29
N ALA A 174 -6.23 15.53 3.98
CA ALA A 174 -7.15 16.02 2.95
C ALA A 174 -8.23 15.01 2.55
N PHE A 175 -8.02 13.73 2.79
CA PHE A 175 -8.87 12.65 2.33
C PHE A 175 -9.19 11.66 3.45
N THR A 176 -9.85 10.55 3.10
CA THR A 176 -10.19 9.49 4.06
C THR A 176 -8.99 8.58 4.28
N ILE A 177 -8.62 8.35 5.54
CA ILE A 177 -7.68 7.32 5.97
C ILE A 177 -8.46 6.12 6.52
N CYS A 178 -8.07 4.91 6.15
CA CYS A 178 -8.75 3.67 6.55
C CYS A 178 -7.83 2.89 7.51
N ASP A 179 -8.02 3.07 8.81
CA ASP A 179 -7.20 2.46 9.87
C ASP A 179 -7.64 1.06 10.30
N ASN A 180 -8.71 0.54 9.70
CA ASN A 180 -9.21 -0.83 9.84
C ASN A 180 -9.24 -1.60 8.50
N TYR A 181 -8.46 -1.17 7.53
CA TYR A 181 -8.31 -1.88 6.26
C TYR A 181 -7.09 -2.80 6.32
N PHE A 182 -7.34 -4.10 6.43
CA PHE A 182 -6.31 -5.12 6.57
C PHE A 182 -6.01 -5.81 5.23
N CYS A 183 -4.84 -6.45 5.14
CA CYS A 183 -4.53 -7.37 4.04
C CYS A 183 -5.54 -8.53 4.00
N SER A 184 -5.75 -9.10 2.82
CA SER A 184 -6.73 -10.17 2.62
C SER A 184 -6.27 -11.51 3.20
N VAL A 185 -4.96 -11.71 3.29
CA VAL A 185 -4.35 -12.91 3.84
C VAL A 185 -3.04 -12.56 4.53
N ILE A 186 -2.70 -13.30 5.61
CA ILE A 186 -1.38 -13.23 6.25
C ILE A 186 -0.39 -13.92 5.30
N GLY A 187 0.22 -13.15 4.41
CA GLY A 187 1.08 -13.68 3.37
C GLY A 187 1.78 -12.59 2.57
N PRO A 188 2.71 -12.97 1.69
CA PRO A 188 3.53 -12.06 0.91
C PRO A 188 2.75 -11.39 -0.26
N THR A 189 3.51 -10.82 -1.19
CA THR A 189 3.03 -10.03 -2.34
C THR A 189 2.00 -10.77 -3.19
N ASP A 190 2.37 -11.90 -3.78
CA ASP A 190 1.52 -12.56 -4.77
C ASP A 190 0.16 -13.03 -4.23
N PRO A 191 0.06 -13.68 -3.06
CA PRO A 191 -1.23 -14.01 -2.47
C PRO A 191 -2.15 -12.81 -2.28
N ASN A 192 -1.64 -11.69 -1.76
CA ASN A 192 -2.43 -10.48 -1.55
C ASN A 192 -2.82 -9.80 -2.86
N ARG A 193 -1.95 -9.80 -3.87
CA ARG A 193 -2.28 -9.31 -5.22
C ARG A 193 -3.31 -10.19 -5.92
N LEU A 194 -3.27 -11.50 -5.73
CA LEU A 194 -4.30 -12.40 -6.24
C LEU A 194 -5.66 -12.10 -5.60
N TYR A 195 -5.72 -11.84 -4.29
CA TYR A 195 -6.94 -11.40 -3.64
C TYR A 195 -7.46 -10.08 -4.21
N SER A 196 -6.61 -9.13 -4.53
CA SER A 196 -7.01 -7.85 -5.14
C SER A 196 -7.58 -8.02 -6.55
N MET A 197 -7.09 -9.01 -7.31
CA MET A 197 -7.50 -9.26 -8.70
C MET A 197 -8.63 -10.27 -8.84
N ALA A 198 -8.76 -11.23 -7.91
CA ALA A 198 -9.66 -12.37 -8.07
C ALA A 198 -10.39 -12.79 -6.77
N ALA A 199 -10.20 -12.05 -5.66
CA ALA A 199 -10.78 -12.35 -4.34
C ALA A 199 -10.47 -13.77 -3.82
N SER A 200 -9.43 -14.45 -4.34
CA SER A 200 -9.06 -15.82 -3.98
C SER A 200 -7.62 -16.12 -4.35
N ILE A 201 -7.03 -17.06 -3.62
CA ILE A 201 -5.76 -17.74 -3.98
C ILE A 201 -5.98 -19.22 -4.33
N ASP A 202 -7.24 -19.63 -4.52
CA ASP A 202 -7.65 -21.02 -4.74
C ASP A 202 -7.20 -21.96 -3.60
N PRO A 203 -7.68 -21.79 -2.37
CA PRO A 203 -7.18 -22.52 -1.20
C PRO A 203 -7.40 -24.05 -1.30
N ASP A 204 -8.40 -24.46 -2.07
CA ASP A 204 -8.71 -25.88 -2.30
C ASP A 204 -7.81 -26.53 -3.39
N GLY A 205 -7.02 -25.76 -4.11
CA GLY A 205 -6.15 -26.25 -5.16
C GLY A 205 -6.88 -26.78 -6.41
N LYS A 206 -8.12 -26.39 -6.64
CA LYS A 206 -8.97 -26.91 -7.74
C LYS A 206 -8.70 -26.24 -9.10
N ASN A 207 -8.11 -25.05 -9.06
CA ASN A 207 -7.95 -24.17 -10.21
C ASN A 207 -6.48 -23.71 -10.39
N GLY A 208 -5.54 -24.55 -9.98
CA GLY A 208 -4.10 -24.31 -10.16
C GLY A 208 -3.36 -23.69 -8.98
N GLY A 209 -4.06 -23.29 -7.91
CA GLY A 209 -3.51 -22.81 -6.65
C GLY A 209 -3.21 -23.94 -5.64
N PRO A 210 -3.08 -23.64 -4.34
CA PRO A 210 -2.98 -22.29 -3.83
C PRO A 210 -1.61 -21.64 -4.10
N VAL A 211 -1.60 -20.31 -4.25
CA VAL A 211 -0.37 -19.52 -4.30
C VAL A 211 -0.12 -18.92 -2.91
N LEU A 212 0.91 -19.40 -2.23
CA LEU A 212 1.22 -19.01 -0.85
C LEU A 212 2.48 -18.15 -0.72
N GLN A 213 3.29 -18.10 -1.79
CA GLN A 213 4.58 -17.39 -1.81
C GLN A 213 4.65 -16.42 -2.98
N THR A 214 5.49 -15.41 -2.86
CA THR A 214 5.89 -14.59 -4.00
C THR A 214 6.77 -15.42 -4.93
N ILE A 215 6.38 -15.50 -6.20
CA ILE A 215 7.10 -16.28 -7.20
C ILE A 215 8.16 -15.40 -7.86
N VAL A 216 9.34 -15.33 -7.29
CA VAL A 216 10.47 -14.54 -7.79
C VAL A 216 11.30 -15.24 -8.85
N THR A 217 11.32 -16.57 -8.83
CA THR A 217 12.05 -17.40 -9.80
C THR A 217 11.09 -18.32 -10.55
N ASN A 218 11.45 -18.65 -11.80
CA ASN A 218 10.66 -19.57 -12.62
C ASN A 218 9.20 -19.16 -12.81
N ARG A 219 8.91 -17.88 -12.93
CA ARG A 219 7.56 -17.34 -13.17
C ARG A 219 6.94 -17.91 -14.45
N SER A 220 7.75 -18.14 -15.49
CA SER A 220 7.30 -18.76 -16.74
C SER A 220 6.68 -20.13 -16.52
N ALA A 221 7.19 -20.92 -15.55
CA ALA A 221 6.60 -22.21 -15.20
C ALA A 221 5.25 -22.08 -14.45
N PHE A 222 4.94 -20.91 -13.91
CA PHE A 222 3.67 -20.63 -13.26
C PHE A 222 2.67 -19.89 -14.16
N SER A 223 3.13 -19.35 -15.28
CA SER A 223 2.32 -18.64 -16.25
C SER A 223 1.15 -19.50 -16.75
N GLY A 224 -0.04 -18.92 -16.73
CA GLY A 224 -1.25 -19.58 -17.25
C GLY A 224 -1.79 -20.76 -16.43
N LYS A 225 -1.33 -20.97 -15.21
CA LYS A 225 -1.80 -22.09 -14.36
C LYS A 225 -3.15 -21.86 -13.71
N LEU A 226 -3.46 -20.62 -13.35
CA LEU A 226 -4.69 -20.30 -12.65
C LEU A 226 -5.86 -20.21 -13.63
N THR A 227 -7.01 -20.79 -13.25
CA THR A 227 -8.18 -20.91 -14.13
C THR A 227 -9.46 -20.33 -13.56
N TYR A 228 -9.44 -19.74 -12.35
CA TYR A 228 -10.60 -19.07 -11.79
C TYR A 228 -10.70 -17.62 -12.30
N THR A 229 -11.92 -17.09 -12.28
CA THR A 229 -12.25 -15.79 -12.86
C THR A 229 -11.69 -14.63 -12.05
N THR A 230 -11.15 -13.64 -12.75
CA THR A 230 -10.65 -12.39 -12.17
C THR A 230 -11.65 -11.25 -12.28
N MET A 231 -11.48 -10.19 -11.49
CA MET A 231 -12.28 -8.97 -11.60
C MET A 231 -12.14 -8.29 -12.97
N PRO A 232 -10.93 -8.14 -13.56
CA PRO A 232 -10.79 -7.61 -14.90
C PRO A 232 -11.57 -8.39 -15.98
N GLU A 233 -11.62 -9.73 -15.92
CA GLU A 233 -12.47 -10.51 -16.83
C GLU A 233 -13.95 -10.18 -16.68
N GLN A 234 -14.41 -9.92 -15.45
CA GLN A 234 -15.79 -9.53 -15.21
C GLN A 234 -16.09 -8.11 -15.73
N LEU A 235 -15.13 -7.19 -15.65
CA LEU A 235 -15.24 -5.84 -16.23
C LEU A 235 -15.32 -5.93 -17.74
N GLU A 236 -14.40 -6.68 -18.37
CA GLU A 236 -14.38 -6.94 -19.82
C GLU A 236 -15.73 -7.48 -20.30
N ALA A 237 -16.24 -8.52 -19.64
CA ALA A 237 -17.53 -9.13 -19.99
C ALA A 237 -18.73 -8.18 -19.88
N ARG A 238 -18.60 -7.07 -19.15
CA ARG A 238 -19.63 -6.04 -18.99
C ARG A 238 -19.39 -4.79 -19.85
N GLY A 239 -18.33 -4.80 -20.68
CA GLY A 239 -17.94 -3.62 -21.48
C GLY A 239 -17.47 -2.43 -20.65
N ILE A 240 -16.99 -2.67 -19.41
CA ILE A 240 -16.42 -1.63 -18.56
C ILE A 240 -14.91 -1.58 -18.87
N SER A 241 -14.44 -0.39 -19.26
CA SER A 241 -13.02 -0.19 -19.56
C SER A 241 -12.16 -0.35 -18.32
N TRP A 242 -11.01 -0.98 -18.48
CA TRP A 242 -10.04 -1.19 -17.42
C TRP A 242 -8.63 -1.29 -18.01
N ARG A 243 -7.63 -0.99 -17.21
CA ARG A 243 -6.21 -1.19 -17.54
C ARG A 243 -5.41 -1.46 -16.28
N VAL A 244 -4.35 -2.25 -16.40
CA VAL A 244 -3.31 -2.38 -15.38
C VAL A 244 -2.06 -1.70 -15.88
N TYR A 245 -1.58 -0.72 -15.11
CA TYR A 245 -0.33 -0.02 -15.39
C TYR A 245 0.75 -0.62 -14.50
N SER A 246 1.74 -1.26 -15.11
CA SER A 246 2.84 -1.88 -14.39
C SER A 246 4.15 -1.17 -14.72
N SER A 247 5.09 -1.15 -13.77
CA SER A 247 6.47 -0.84 -14.11
C SER A 247 7.01 -1.90 -15.08
N PRO A 248 7.95 -1.55 -15.96
CA PRO A 248 8.64 -2.54 -16.75
C PRO A 248 9.25 -3.61 -15.85
N ASP A 249 9.22 -4.85 -16.31
CA ASP A 249 9.81 -5.98 -15.58
C ASP A 249 11.26 -5.68 -15.20
N VAL A 250 11.59 -5.87 -13.94
CA VAL A 250 12.94 -5.67 -13.43
C VAL A 250 13.62 -7.02 -13.26
N MET A 251 14.82 -7.15 -13.80
CA MET A 251 15.67 -8.30 -13.57
C MET A 251 16.30 -8.23 -12.19
N ILE A 252 15.87 -9.08 -11.27
CA ILE A 252 16.47 -9.22 -9.94
C ILE A 252 17.01 -10.63 -9.78
N LEU A 253 18.30 -10.76 -9.45
CA LEU A 253 18.97 -12.05 -9.19
C LEU A 253 18.72 -13.12 -10.27
N GLY A 254 18.65 -12.70 -11.55
CA GLY A 254 18.44 -13.62 -12.68
C GLY A 254 16.98 -14.02 -12.92
N GLY A 255 16.03 -13.43 -12.20
CA GLY A 255 14.59 -13.58 -12.45
C GLY A 255 13.96 -12.26 -12.88
N ILE A 256 12.81 -12.35 -13.56
CA ILE A 256 11.98 -11.18 -13.88
C ILE A 256 10.98 -10.99 -12.76
N LEU A 257 11.03 -9.85 -12.07
CA LEU A 257 10.07 -9.48 -11.06
C LEU A 257 9.02 -8.56 -11.69
N SER A 258 7.82 -9.08 -11.89
CA SER A 258 6.63 -8.32 -12.23
C SER A 258 5.58 -8.56 -11.16
N ASP A 259 5.06 -7.50 -10.57
CA ASP A 259 4.00 -7.62 -9.56
C ASP A 259 2.62 -7.81 -10.17
N ASN A 260 2.54 -7.97 -11.48
CA ASN A 260 1.29 -8.20 -12.19
C ASN A 260 0.95 -9.70 -12.23
N VAL A 261 0.20 -10.14 -11.22
CA VAL A 261 -0.20 -11.56 -11.05
C VAL A 261 -1.21 -12.06 -12.10
N LEU A 262 -1.74 -11.19 -12.97
CA LEU A 262 -2.61 -11.62 -14.07
C LEU A 262 -1.86 -12.54 -15.04
N SER A 263 -0.53 -12.49 -15.08
CA SER A 263 0.30 -13.44 -15.84
C SER A 263 0.14 -14.90 -15.39
N TYR A 264 -0.35 -15.15 -14.19
CA TYR A 264 -0.59 -16.50 -13.68
C TYR A 264 -1.87 -17.14 -14.24
N PHE A 265 -2.76 -16.34 -14.80
CA PHE A 265 -4.05 -16.80 -15.29
C PHE A 265 -4.01 -17.20 -16.74
N LYS A 266 -4.69 -18.33 -17.06
CA LYS A 266 -4.72 -18.92 -18.39
C LYS A 266 -5.28 -17.97 -19.46
N ASN A 267 -6.33 -17.22 -19.12
CA ASN A 267 -7.06 -16.38 -20.06
C ASN A 267 -6.29 -15.12 -20.50
N TYR A 268 -5.16 -14.83 -19.87
CA TYR A 268 -4.30 -13.68 -20.19
C TYR A 268 -3.08 -14.07 -21.05
N GLN A 269 -2.97 -15.33 -21.50
CA GLN A 269 -1.76 -15.81 -22.19
C GLN A 269 -1.72 -15.48 -23.68
N ASP A 270 -2.86 -15.18 -24.32
CA ASP A 270 -2.91 -14.82 -25.73
C ASP A 270 -2.57 -13.33 -25.95
N PRO A 271 -1.42 -12.99 -26.57
CA PRO A 271 -1.04 -11.59 -26.80
C PRO A 271 -1.99 -10.82 -27.70
N ALA A 272 -2.81 -11.50 -28.52
CA ALA A 272 -3.79 -10.86 -29.38
C ALA A 272 -5.11 -10.55 -28.65
N SER A 273 -5.33 -11.11 -27.46
CA SER A 273 -6.56 -10.90 -26.73
C SER A 273 -6.62 -9.51 -26.07
N PRO A 274 -7.82 -8.89 -25.97
CA PRO A 274 -8.01 -7.65 -25.22
C PRO A 274 -7.55 -7.77 -23.75
N LEU A 275 -7.80 -8.91 -23.11
CA LEU A 275 -7.37 -9.16 -21.73
C LEU A 275 -5.86 -9.02 -21.57
N HIS A 276 -5.07 -9.61 -22.48
CA HIS A 276 -3.61 -9.48 -22.44
C HIS A 276 -3.17 -8.03 -22.66
N GLN A 277 -3.73 -7.38 -23.68
CA GLN A 277 -3.35 -6.02 -24.04
C GLN A 277 -3.67 -5.01 -22.93
N HIS A 278 -4.81 -5.12 -22.26
CA HIS A 278 -5.19 -4.27 -21.14
C HIS A 278 -4.37 -4.59 -19.86
N ALA A 279 -3.96 -5.84 -19.68
CA ALA A 279 -3.20 -6.27 -18.52
C ALA A 279 -1.71 -5.92 -18.60
N PHE A 280 -1.09 -6.03 -19.78
CA PHE A 280 0.37 -5.98 -19.92
C PHE A 280 0.89 -4.93 -20.90
N GLY A 281 0.00 -4.29 -21.67
CA GLY A 281 0.39 -3.24 -22.62
C GLY A 281 0.80 -1.93 -21.95
N PRO A 282 0.01 -1.40 -21.00
CA PRO A 282 0.28 -0.08 -20.41
C PRO A 282 1.46 -0.09 -19.44
N VAL A 283 2.31 0.93 -19.53
CA VAL A 283 3.51 1.10 -18.70
C VAL A 283 3.33 2.26 -17.71
N PHE A 284 3.63 2.02 -16.45
CA PHE A 284 3.68 3.07 -15.42
C PHE A 284 5.08 3.70 -15.38
N PRO A 285 5.23 5.02 -15.20
CA PRO A 285 4.16 6.04 -15.13
C PRO A 285 3.75 6.63 -16.48
N THR A 286 4.41 6.27 -17.57
CA THR A 286 4.31 6.97 -18.86
C THR A 286 2.90 6.96 -19.42
N ASP A 287 2.31 5.78 -19.56
CA ASP A 287 0.97 5.65 -20.17
C ASP A 287 -0.11 6.11 -19.19
N PHE A 288 0.08 5.89 -17.88
CA PHE A 288 -0.85 6.36 -16.86
C PHE A 288 -0.98 7.89 -16.83
N VAL A 289 0.11 8.62 -17.11
CA VAL A 289 0.08 10.08 -17.18
C VAL A 289 -0.51 10.58 -18.48
N ALA A 290 -0.40 9.80 -19.56
CA ALA A 290 -0.91 10.13 -20.87
C ALA A 290 -2.44 9.92 -21.00
N ASP A 291 -2.98 8.89 -20.36
CA ASP A 291 -4.41 8.56 -20.31
C ASP A 291 -5.18 9.43 -19.29
#